data_fdfe997a29c5a26d53a136b308309828
#
_entry.id   fdfe997a29c5a26d53a136b308309828
#
_cell.length_a   1.000
_cell.length_b   1.000
_cell.length_c   1.000
_cell.angle_alpha   90.00
_cell.angle_beta   90.00
_cell.angle_gamma   90.00
#
_symmetry.space_group_name_H-M   'P 1'
#
loop_
_entity.id
_entity.type
_entity.pdbx_description
1 polymer ?
#
loop_
_entity_poly.entity_id
_entity_poly.type
_entity_poly.pdbx_seq_one_letter_code
_entity_poly.pdbx_strand_id
1 'polypeptide(L)'
;SYTGSLLWSNGATTSSITVTTAGTYTVKQTVNGCTSLSGSGVAAPVTSTVTAPVVTVVNNCGNSILTATSYTGSLLWSNGATTSSVTVATAGTYTVTQTVNGCTSPSRSGVAAPKAIPSTLSVTVVNNCGSSVLSTSGYSGPLLWSTGAATSAITVTTAGIYTVTQTVN
;
A
#
# COMPACT_ATOMS: atom_id res chain seq x y z
N SER A 1 36.94 26.31 -8.01
CA SER A 1 38.11 25.49 -7.62
C SER A 1 38.95 26.24 -6.58
N TYR A 2 39.54 25.53 -5.67
CA TYR A 2 40.45 26.04 -4.63
C TYR A 2 41.76 25.28 -4.72
N THR A 3 42.85 25.92 -4.26
CA THR A 3 44.18 25.31 -4.15
C THR A 3 44.60 25.37 -2.68
N GLY A 4 45.22 24.32 -2.15
CA GLY A 4 45.62 24.26 -0.74
C GLY A 4 44.60 23.59 0.17
N SER A 5 44.68 23.80 1.49
CA SER A 5 43.80 23.19 2.50
C SER A 5 42.65 24.11 2.88
N LEU A 6 41.50 23.53 3.17
CA LEU A 6 40.31 24.21 3.68
C LEU A 6 40.17 23.97 5.17
N LEU A 7 39.57 24.95 5.86
CA LEU A 7 39.10 24.81 7.26
C LEU A 7 37.79 25.52 7.42
N TRP A 8 36.75 24.76 7.73
CA TRP A 8 35.42 25.27 8.04
C TRP A 8 35.28 25.62 9.50
N SER A 9 34.33 26.48 9.82
CA SER A 9 34.04 26.90 11.23
C SER A 9 33.65 25.74 12.15
N ASN A 10 33.22 24.60 11.60
CA ASN A 10 32.92 23.37 12.35
C ASN A 10 34.13 22.41 12.42
N GLY A 11 35.31 22.83 11.98
CA GLY A 11 36.54 22.04 11.98
C GLY A 11 36.75 21.12 10.79
N ALA A 12 35.78 21.00 9.89
CA ALA A 12 35.93 20.15 8.69
C ALA A 12 36.94 20.74 7.70
N THR A 13 37.60 19.86 6.93
CA THR A 13 38.62 20.22 5.92
C THR A 13 38.23 19.80 4.49
N THR A 14 37.04 19.28 4.31
CA THR A 14 36.49 18.80 3.04
C THR A 14 36.03 19.95 2.13
N SER A 15 35.86 19.69 0.83
CA SER A 15 35.36 20.66 -0.13
C SER A 15 33.91 21.10 0.09
N SER A 16 33.14 20.28 0.82
CA SER A 16 31.76 20.56 1.21
C SER A 16 31.48 19.99 2.60
N ILE A 17 30.52 20.60 3.31
CA ILE A 17 30.02 20.13 4.58
C ILE A 17 28.51 19.94 4.51
N THR A 18 28.00 18.90 5.19
CA THR A 18 26.57 18.74 5.44
C THR A 18 26.29 19.12 6.89
N VAL A 19 25.35 20.03 7.12
CA VAL A 19 24.99 20.51 8.45
C VAL A 19 23.48 20.38 8.66
N THR A 20 23.10 19.98 9.88
CA THR A 20 21.71 19.80 10.29
C THR A 20 21.20 20.96 11.17
N THR A 21 22.09 21.87 11.56
CA THR A 21 21.77 23.02 12.39
C THR A 21 21.80 24.28 11.55
N ALA A 22 20.79 25.12 11.69
CA ALA A 22 20.77 26.44 11.06
C ALA A 22 21.87 27.34 11.64
N GLY A 23 22.53 28.10 10.78
CA GLY A 23 23.60 28.99 11.23
C GLY A 23 24.48 29.46 10.09
N THR A 24 25.40 30.38 10.42
CA THR A 24 26.40 30.86 9.47
C THR A 24 27.65 29.99 9.58
N TYR A 25 28.04 29.37 8.49
CA TYR A 25 29.25 28.57 8.39
C TYR A 25 30.27 29.33 7.55
N THR A 26 31.51 29.39 8.05
CA THR A 26 32.60 30.07 7.34
C THR A 26 33.66 29.07 6.94
N VAL A 27 34.39 29.38 5.86
CA VAL A 27 35.50 28.58 5.38
C VAL A 27 36.69 29.52 5.07
N LYS A 28 37.90 29.05 5.41
CA LYS A 28 39.16 29.66 5.01
C LYS A 28 39.98 28.66 4.20
N GLN A 29 40.80 29.16 3.31
CA GLN A 29 41.82 28.33 2.64
C GLN A 29 43.19 28.76 3.05
N THR A 30 44.13 27.79 3.11
CA THR A 30 45.56 28.05 3.35
C THR A 30 46.37 27.53 2.16
N VAL A 31 47.19 28.39 1.56
CA VAL A 31 48.09 28.09 0.44
C VAL A 31 49.47 28.58 0.84
N ASN A 32 50.47 27.70 0.77
CA ASN A 32 51.86 28.03 1.12
C ASN A 32 52.01 28.77 2.47
N GLY A 33 51.24 28.37 3.48
CA GLY A 33 51.28 28.98 4.79
C GLY A 33 50.48 30.30 4.95
N CYS A 34 49.95 30.84 3.86
CA CYS A 34 49.12 32.08 3.89
C CYS A 34 47.64 31.70 3.94
N THR A 35 46.86 32.26 4.89
CA THR A 35 45.44 32.00 5.08
C THR A 35 44.59 33.14 4.51
N SER A 36 43.57 32.79 3.75
CA SER A 36 42.60 33.73 3.16
C SER A 36 41.71 34.41 4.18
N LEU A 37 41.01 35.49 3.79
CA LEU A 37 39.80 35.94 4.46
C LEU A 37 38.73 34.84 4.42
N SER A 38 37.81 34.88 5.36
CA SER A 38 36.71 33.92 5.44
C SER A 38 35.66 34.14 4.36
N GLY A 39 35.34 33.10 3.60
CA GLY A 39 34.05 33.00 2.90
C GLY A 39 32.95 32.55 3.85
N SER A 40 31.72 33.00 3.70
CA SER A 40 30.60 32.61 4.56
C SER A 40 29.36 32.18 3.76
N GLY A 41 28.60 31.25 4.35
CA GLY A 41 27.30 30.82 3.85
C GLY A 41 26.32 30.59 5.02
N VAL A 42 25.04 30.90 4.82
CA VAL A 42 23.98 30.66 5.79
C VAL A 42 23.30 29.34 5.46
N ALA A 43 23.36 28.41 6.38
CA ALA A 43 22.58 27.16 6.33
C ALA A 43 21.27 27.37 7.07
N ALA A 44 20.17 27.03 6.44
CA ALA A 44 18.83 27.00 7.02
C ALA A 44 18.14 25.68 6.67
N PRO A 45 18.52 24.57 7.34
CA PRO A 45 17.88 23.27 7.09
C PRO A 45 16.37 23.36 7.32
N VAL A 46 15.59 22.87 6.37
CA VAL A 46 14.14 22.87 6.49
C VAL A 46 13.72 21.79 7.45
N THR A 47 13.17 22.14 8.60
CA THR A 47 12.49 21.22 9.49
C THR A 47 11.04 21.11 9.03
N SER A 48 10.74 20.15 8.17
CA SER A 48 9.37 19.87 7.75
C SER A 48 8.86 18.66 8.53
N THR A 49 7.86 18.87 9.38
CA THR A 49 7.08 17.78 9.96
C THR A 49 6.03 17.33 8.94
N VAL A 50 6.42 16.42 8.04
CA VAL A 50 5.46 15.79 7.12
C VAL A 50 4.62 14.81 7.90
N THR A 51 3.29 15.03 7.95
CA THR A 51 2.36 14.11 8.62
C THR A 51 2.19 12.83 7.82
N ALA A 52 1.97 11.70 8.49
CA ALA A 52 1.69 10.44 7.81
C ALA A 52 0.32 10.48 7.10
N PRO A 53 0.17 9.83 5.93
CA PRO A 53 -1.14 9.65 5.29
C PRO A 53 -2.13 8.92 6.20
N VAL A 54 -3.43 9.09 5.96
CA VAL A 54 -4.47 8.25 6.59
C VAL A 54 -4.70 7.03 5.70
N VAL A 55 -4.79 5.83 6.30
CA VAL A 55 -5.04 4.58 5.57
C VAL A 55 -6.39 4.02 5.95
N THR A 56 -7.21 3.71 4.96
CA THR A 56 -8.44 2.93 5.07
C THR A 56 -8.28 1.60 4.35
N VAL A 57 -8.96 0.55 4.86
CA VAL A 57 -8.88 -0.81 4.30
C VAL A 57 -10.28 -1.36 4.09
N VAL A 58 -10.53 -1.93 2.90
CA VAL A 58 -11.73 -2.67 2.57
C VAL A 58 -11.34 -4.09 2.19
N ASN A 59 -11.83 -5.08 2.94
CA ASN A 59 -11.55 -6.50 2.70
C ASN A 59 -12.70 -7.12 1.90
N ASN A 60 -12.43 -7.53 0.68
CA ASN A 60 -13.35 -8.17 -0.25
C ASN A 60 -13.03 -9.67 -0.39
N CYS A 61 -13.89 -10.41 -1.09
CA CYS A 61 -13.58 -11.78 -1.51
C CYS A 61 -12.37 -11.78 -2.46
N GLY A 62 -11.31 -12.47 -2.07
CA GLY A 62 -10.09 -12.64 -2.86
C GLY A 62 -9.13 -11.45 -2.86
N ASN A 63 -9.50 -10.28 -2.36
CA ASN A 63 -8.60 -9.14 -2.29
C ASN A 63 -8.96 -8.15 -1.17
N SER A 64 -8.00 -7.29 -0.85
CA SER A 64 -8.19 -6.12 -0.01
C SER A 64 -7.77 -4.87 -0.77
N ILE A 65 -8.51 -3.78 -0.60
CA ILE A 65 -8.16 -2.46 -1.14
C ILE A 65 -7.72 -1.58 0.03
N LEU A 66 -6.49 -1.07 -0.06
CA LEU A 66 -5.96 -0.09 0.89
C LEU A 66 -5.91 1.27 0.19
N THR A 67 -6.43 2.29 0.83
CA THR A 67 -6.47 3.66 0.27
C THR A 67 -5.81 4.63 1.22
N ALA A 68 -4.85 5.41 0.70
CA ALA A 68 -4.22 6.52 1.39
C ALA A 68 -4.96 7.82 1.07
N THR A 69 -5.25 8.60 2.11
CA THR A 69 -5.89 9.92 2.02
C THR A 69 -5.13 10.92 2.88
N SER A 70 -5.51 12.20 2.81
CA SER A 70 -4.90 13.29 3.61
C SER A 70 -3.38 13.40 3.42
N TYR A 71 -2.92 13.32 2.18
CA TYR A 71 -1.53 13.52 1.79
C TYR A 71 -1.40 14.64 0.75
N THR A 72 -0.21 15.21 0.62
CA THR A 72 0.08 16.31 -0.32
C THR A 72 1.30 16.01 -1.21
N GLY A 73 2.10 15.02 -0.85
CA GLY A 73 3.31 14.63 -1.57
C GLY A 73 3.17 13.35 -2.39
N SER A 74 4.29 12.82 -2.83
CA SER A 74 4.34 11.51 -3.48
C SER A 74 4.25 10.38 -2.46
N LEU A 75 3.49 9.35 -2.79
CA LEU A 75 3.30 8.17 -1.95
C LEU A 75 4.30 7.07 -2.30
N LEU A 76 4.65 6.27 -1.29
CA LEU A 76 5.38 5.01 -1.46
C LEU A 76 4.82 3.97 -0.48
N TRP A 77 4.23 2.91 -1.04
CA TRP A 77 3.77 1.75 -0.28
C TRP A 77 4.88 0.72 -0.10
N SER A 78 4.77 -0.12 0.92
CA SER A 78 5.73 -1.20 1.19
C SER A 78 5.85 -2.24 0.08
N ASN A 79 4.88 -2.33 -0.82
CA ASN A 79 4.92 -3.16 -2.03
C ASN A 79 5.48 -2.45 -3.26
N GLY A 80 6.01 -1.23 -3.10
CA GLY A 80 6.59 -0.42 -4.17
C GLY A 80 5.60 0.44 -4.96
N ALA A 81 4.30 0.33 -4.72
CA ALA A 81 3.30 1.15 -5.40
C ALA A 81 3.37 2.62 -4.96
N THR A 82 3.02 3.53 -5.87
CA THR A 82 3.00 4.98 -5.63
C THR A 82 1.62 5.61 -5.82
N THR A 83 0.60 4.79 -6.05
CA THR A 83 -0.78 5.20 -6.24
C THR A 83 -1.50 5.49 -4.92
N SER A 84 -2.58 6.28 -4.96
CA SER A 84 -3.41 6.56 -3.78
C SER A 84 -4.11 5.31 -3.23
N SER A 85 -4.26 4.26 -4.03
CA SER A 85 -4.91 3.02 -3.65
C SER A 85 -4.13 1.82 -4.20
N VAL A 86 -4.06 0.76 -3.41
CA VAL A 86 -3.45 -0.52 -3.80
C VAL A 86 -4.44 -1.65 -3.53
N THR A 87 -4.51 -2.60 -4.47
CA THR A 87 -5.29 -3.83 -4.33
C THR A 87 -4.33 -5.00 -4.12
N VAL A 88 -4.53 -5.77 -3.07
CA VAL A 88 -3.66 -6.89 -2.69
C VAL A 88 -4.49 -8.15 -2.45
N ALA A 89 -4.00 -9.29 -2.92
CA ALA A 89 -4.64 -10.60 -2.72
C ALA A 89 -4.09 -11.34 -1.49
N THR A 90 -2.96 -10.87 -0.94
CA THR A 90 -2.29 -11.51 0.19
C THR A 90 -2.61 -10.78 1.47
N ALA A 91 -3.00 -11.51 2.50
CA ALA A 91 -3.16 -10.97 3.84
C ALA A 91 -1.81 -10.49 4.40
N GLY A 92 -1.81 -9.36 5.11
CA GLY A 92 -0.60 -8.82 5.69
C GLY A 92 -0.71 -7.34 6.03
N THR A 93 0.34 -6.80 6.64
CA THR A 93 0.45 -5.38 6.95
C THR A 93 1.15 -4.65 5.82
N TYR A 94 0.50 -3.66 5.26
CA TYR A 94 1.03 -2.77 4.23
C TYR A 94 1.21 -1.38 4.84
N THR A 95 2.37 -0.79 4.61
CA THR A 95 2.68 0.56 5.10
C THR A 95 2.81 1.52 3.94
N VAL A 96 2.54 2.79 4.20
CA VAL A 96 2.69 3.88 3.24
C VAL A 96 3.37 5.07 3.91
N THR A 97 4.23 5.75 3.17
CA THR A 97 4.82 7.04 3.50
C THR A 97 4.49 8.04 2.41
N GLN A 98 4.56 9.33 2.73
CA GLN A 98 4.58 10.39 1.72
C GLN A 98 5.90 11.17 1.78
N THR A 99 6.30 11.71 0.63
CA THR A 99 7.47 12.60 0.53
C THR A 99 7.03 13.96 0.01
N VAL A 100 7.32 15.01 0.75
CA VAL A 100 7.02 16.41 0.42
C VAL A 100 8.32 17.20 0.48
N ASN A 101 8.72 17.84 -0.60
CA ASN A 101 9.96 18.65 -0.70
C ASN A 101 11.21 17.91 -0.18
N GLY A 102 11.33 16.62 -0.47
CA GLY A 102 12.46 15.79 -0.04
C GLY A 102 12.38 15.27 1.42
N CYS A 103 11.37 15.67 2.19
CA CYS A 103 11.13 15.17 3.55
C CYS A 103 10.10 14.05 3.54
N THR A 104 10.42 12.91 4.15
CA THR A 104 9.52 11.74 4.22
C THR A 104 8.80 11.69 5.57
N SER A 105 7.51 11.40 5.53
CA SER A 105 6.67 11.23 6.73
C SER A 105 7.01 9.95 7.50
N PRO A 106 6.60 9.84 8.77
CA PRO A 106 6.43 8.55 9.42
C PRO A 106 5.53 7.64 8.56
N SER A 107 5.72 6.31 8.68
CA SER A 107 4.87 5.34 7.99
C SER A 107 3.51 5.19 8.66
N ARG A 108 2.47 4.97 7.86
CA ARG A 108 1.15 4.54 8.32
C ARG A 108 0.84 3.16 7.77
N SER A 109 0.22 2.31 8.59
CA SER A 109 -0.09 0.93 8.22
C SER A 109 -1.59 0.69 8.04
N GLY A 110 -1.92 -0.28 7.17
CA GLY A 110 -3.22 -0.92 7.07
C GLY A 110 -3.03 -2.45 7.04
N VAL A 111 -3.97 -3.20 7.62
CA VAL A 111 -3.94 -4.66 7.63
C VAL A 111 -4.92 -5.18 6.58
N ALA A 112 -4.38 -5.78 5.53
CA ALA A 112 -5.16 -6.50 4.52
C ALA A 112 -5.51 -7.90 5.06
N ALA A 113 -6.78 -8.24 4.99
CA ALA A 113 -7.31 -9.57 5.33
C ALA A 113 -8.37 -9.96 4.28
N PRO A 114 -7.95 -10.32 3.04
CA PRO A 114 -8.87 -10.74 2.00
C PRO A 114 -9.76 -11.88 2.49
N LYS A 115 -11.06 -11.79 2.23
CA LYS A 115 -11.98 -12.88 2.53
C LYS A 115 -11.74 -14.04 1.55
N ALA A 116 -11.89 -15.27 2.02
CA ALA A 116 -11.78 -16.44 1.15
C ALA A 116 -12.84 -16.40 0.04
N ILE A 117 -12.44 -16.77 -1.17
CA ILE A 117 -13.38 -17.01 -2.26
C ILE A 117 -14.06 -18.35 -1.99
N PRO A 118 -15.41 -18.43 -1.96
CA PRO A 118 -16.09 -19.70 -1.79
C PRO A 118 -15.73 -20.68 -2.91
N SER A 119 -15.60 -21.96 -2.57
CA SER A 119 -15.39 -23.02 -3.57
C SER A 119 -16.60 -23.12 -4.52
N THR A 120 -16.33 -23.55 -5.75
CA THR A 120 -17.41 -23.87 -6.72
C THR A 120 -18.26 -25.03 -6.18
N LEU A 121 -19.59 -24.89 -6.32
CA LEU A 121 -20.53 -25.92 -5.94
C LEU A 121 -20.51 -27.07 -6.95
N SER A 122 -20.59 -28.30 -6.45
CA SER A 122 -20.81 -29.48 -7.26
C SER A 122 -22.32 -29.78 -7.31
N VAL A 123 -22.84 -30.00 -8.51
CA VAL A 123 -24.24 -30.39 -8.71
C VAL A 123 -24.28 -31.82 -9.20
N THR A 124 -25.06 -32.66 -8.52
CA THR A 124 -25.41 -34.02 -8.94
C THR A 124 -26.83 -34.01 -9.52
N VAL A 125 -27.03 -34.78 -10.57
CA VAL A 125 -28.32 -34.87 -11.28
C VAL A 125 -28.77 -36.34 -11.31
N VAL A 126 -30.00 -36.58 -10.88
CA VAL A 126 -30.66 -37.89 -10.99
C VAL A 126 -31.88 -37.69 -11.87
N ASN A 127 -31.89 -38.36 -13.02
CA ASN A 127 -32.99 -38.32 -13.97
C ASN A 127 -33.98 -39.46 -13.68
N ASN A 128 -35.25 -39.14 -13.47
CA ASN A 128 -36.35 -40.05 -13.25
C ASN A 128 -37.39 -39.94 -14.38
N CYS A 129 -38.39 -40.83 -14.39
CA CYS A 129 -39.52 -40.68 -15.31
C CYS A 129 -40.30 -39.39 -15.03
N GLY A 130 -40.31 -38.47 -16.00
CA GLY A 130 -41.05 -37.21 -15.95
C GLY A 130 -40.44 -36.12 -15.07
N SER A 131 -39.28 -36.37 -14.42
CA SER A 131 -38.62 -35.33 -13.61
C SER A 131 -37.12 -35.61 -13.44
N SER A 132 -36.38 -34.58 -13.06
CA SER A 132 -34.98 -34.69 -12.61
C SER A 132 -34.80 -34.03 -11.24
N VAL A 133 -33.99 -34.65 -10.39
CA VAL A 133 -33.59 -34.10 -9.11
C VAL A 133 -32.16 -33.59 -9.25
N LEU A 134 -31.95 -32.32 -9.00
CA LEU A 134 -30.62 -31.71 -8.92
C LEU A 134 -30.34 -31.43 -7.44
N SER A 135 -29.18 -31.86 -6.96
CA SER A 135 -28.77 -31.63 -5.58
C SER A 135 -27.34 -31.11 -5.52
N THR A 136 -27.06 -30.27 -4.51
CA THR A 136 -25.73 -29.73 -4.25
C THR A 136 -25.34 -29.98 -2.79
N SER A 137 -24.02 -30.13 -2.57
CA SER A 137 -23.43 -30.36 -1.25
C SER A 137 -22.15 -29.53 -1.09
N GLY A 138 -21.63 -29.46 0.13
CA GLY A 138 -20.38 -28.77 0.43
C GLY A 138 -20.50 -27.23 0.45
N TYR A 139 -21.70 -26.70 0.56
CA TYR A 139 -21.94 -25.27 0.70
C TYR A 139 -21.81 -24.81 2.15
N SER A 140 -21.41 -23.54 2.33
CA SER A 140 -21.22 -22.92 3.66
C SER A 140 -22.15 -21.69 3.90
N GLY A 141 -22.95 -21.33 2.91
CA GLY A 141 -23.86 -20.18 2.98
C GLY A 141 -25.20 -20.45 2.31
N PRO A 142 -26.12 -19.48 2.31
CA PRO A 142 -27.42 -19.61 1.66
C PRO A 142 -27.25 -19.87 0.15
N LEU A 143 -28.10 -20.76 -0.35
CA LEU A 143 -28.15 -21.17 -1.75
C LEU A 143 -29.23 -20.38 -2.50
N LEU A 144 -29.00 -20.20 -3.80
CA LEU A 144 -30.00 -19.67 -4.74
C LEU A 144 -29.88 -20.38 -6.09
N TRP A 145 -30.89 -21.14 -6.45
CA TRP A 145 -31.01 -21.77 -7.76
C TRP A 145 -31.57 -20.78 -8.79
N SER A 146 -31.29 -21.02 -10.06
CA SER A 146 -31.87 -20.25 -11.17
C SER A 146 -33.41 -20.33 -11.23
N THR A 147 -34.02 -21.26 -10.53
CA THR A 147 -35.49 -21.39 -10.33
C THR A 147 -36.02 -20.48 -9.21
N GLY A 148 -35.15 -19.81 -8.45
CA GLY A 148 -35.50 -19.03 -7.25
C GLY A 148 -35.52 -19.86 -5.96
N ALA A 149 -35.32 -21.18 -6.01
CA ALA A 149 -35.31 -22.03 -4.81
C ALA A 149 -34.01 -21.82 -4.01
N ALA A 150 -34.10 -21.91 -2.68
CA ALA A 150 -32.99 -21.77 -1.73
C ALA A 150 -32.65 -23.08 -1.01
N THR A 151 -33.10 -24.21 -1.52
CA THR A 151 -32.94 -25.56 -0.94
C THR A 151 -31.68 -26.24 -1.46
N SER A 152 -31.22 -27.28 -0.75
CA SER A 152 -30.06 -28.10 -1.19
C SER A 152 -30.36 -28.99 -2.41
N ALA A 153 -31.64 -29.17 -2.74
CA ALA A 153 -32.08 -29.90 -3.92
C ALA A 153 -33.33 -29.27 -4.51
N ILE A 154 -33.47 -29.40 -5.86
CA ILE A 154 -34.67 -29.03 -6.60
C ILE A 154 -35.12 -30.21 -7.46
N THR A 155 -36.42 -30.28 -7.70
CA THR A 155 -37.01 -31.21 -8.70
C THR A 155 -37.55 -30.38 -9.83
N VAL A 156 -37.17 -30.75 -11.07
CA VAL A 156 -37.57 -30.08 -12.30
C VAL A 156 -38.21 -31.07 -13.25
N THR A 157 -39.21 -30.62 -14.03
CA THR A 157 -39.94 -31.42 -15.01
C THR A 157 -39.62 -30.99 -16.43
N THR A 158 -38.93 -29.87 -16.59
CA THR A 158 -38.53 -29.32 -17.89
C THR A 158 -37.04 -29.51 -18.11
N ALA A 159 -36.65 -29.94 -19.30
CA ALA A 159 -35.26 -30.02 -19.67
C ALA A 159 -34.65 -28.61 -19.81
N GLY A 160 -33.45 -28.42 -19.25
CA GLY A 160 -32.77 -27.12 -19.26
C GLY A 160 -31.48 -27.11 -18.44
N ILE A 161 -30.78 -25.97 -18.46
CA ILE A 161 -29.61 -25.71 -17.63
C ILE A 161 -30.06 -25.04 -16.36
N TYR A 162 -29.75 -25.65 -15.21
CA TYR A 162 -30.04 -25.12 -13.89
C TYR A 162 -28.74 -24.81 -13.17
N THR A 163 -28.62 -23.61 -12.66
CA THR A 163 -27.44 -23.15 -11.92
C THR A 163 -27.79 -22.88 -10.47
N VAL A 164 -26.80 -23.05 -9.60
CA VAL A 164 -26.92 -22.72 -8.18
C VAL A 164 -25.73 -21.86 -7.75
N THR A 165 -25.98 -20.87 -6.94
CA THR A 165 -24.97 -19.99 -6.30
C THR A 165 -25.06 -20.09 -4.80
N GLN A 166 -23.95 -19.83 -4.10
CA GLN A 166 -23.92 -19.61 -2.66
C GLN A 166 -23.40 -18.20 -2.35
N THR A 167 -23.89 -17.61 -1.27
CA THR A 167 -23.38 -16.35 -0.72
C THR A 167 -22.70 -16.62 0.60
N VAL A 168 -21.46 -16.16 0.77
CA VAL A 168 -20.69 -16.27 2.02
C VAL A 168 -20.28 -14.85 2.42
N ASN A 169 -20.52 -14.49 3.70
CA ASN A 169 -20.21 -13.16 4.27
C ASN A 169 -18.75 -13.07 4.79
#